data_cd7de0eb316bae420995884e174ddcec
#
_entry.id   cd7de0eb316bae420995884e174ddcec
#
_cell.length_a   1.000
_cell.length_b   1.000
_cell.length_c   1.000
_cell.angle_alpha   90.00
_cell.angle_beta   90.00
_cell.angle_gamma   90.00
#
_symmetry.space_group_name_H-M   'P 1'
#
loop_
_entity.id
_entity.type
_entity.pdbx_description
1 polymer ?
#
loop_
_entity_poly.entity_id
_entity_poly.type
_entity_poly.pdbx_seq_one_letter_code
_entity_poly.pdbx_strand_id
1 'polypeptide(L)'
;MKTAVVLSIRGRQSYDGQEPDVIELVTDGVMEFRDGGWDISYEESELTGLAGVTTTFRVEPNKVVLTRTGALRSQMVFEKGVRHDSLYQMPFGAMMLTVCATSLFFDITPEGGMIDLVYTIDIEHAEAGVVDYHLDIQAK
;
A
#
# COMPACT_ATOMS: atom_id res chain seq x y z
N MET A 1 16.98 9.33 -10.27
CA MET A 1 17.19 8.19 -11.20
C MET A 1 16.26 7.05 -10.85
N LYS A 2 15.63 6.46 -11.84
CA LYS A 2 14.67 5.37 -11.65
C LYS A 2 15.37 4.03 -11.79
N THR A 3 15.06 3.11 -10.89
CA THR A 3 15.61 1.75 -10.90
C THR A 3 14.48 0.75 -11.13
N ALA A 4 14.66 -0.14 -12.10
CA ALA A 4 13.73 -1.24 -12.30
C ALA A 4 13.86 -2.24 -11.16
N VAL A 5 12.75 -2.68 -10.61
CA VAL A 5 12.73 -3.59 -9.47
C VAL A 5 11.72 -4.71 -9.68
N VAL A 6 11.90 -5.79 -8.93
CA VAL A 6 10.90 -6.84 -8.77
C VAL A 6 10.29 -6.68 -7.39
N LEU A 7 8.97 -6.66 -7.33
CA LEU A 7 8.22 -6.52 -6.09
C LEU A 7 7.53 -7.83 -5.76
N SER A 8 7.73 -8.30 -4.53
CA SER A 8 6.99 -9.42 -3.98
C SER A 8 6.06 -8.87 -2.90
N ILE A 9 4.78 -9.01 -3.12
CA ILE A 9 3.74 -8.40 -2.29
C ILE A 9 2.94 -9.50 -1.62
N ARG A 10 2.75 -9.36 -0.31
CA ARG A 10 1.94 -10.29 0.46
C ARG A 10 1.02 -9.48 1.36
N GLY A 11 -0.28 -9.62 1.14
CA GLY A 11 -1.29 -8.95 1.95
C GLY A 11 -2.20 -9.96 2.61
N ARG A 12 -2.52 -9.72 3.89
CA ARG A 12 -3.44 -10.55 4.64
C ARG A 12 -4.45 -9.63 5.31
N GLN A 13 -5.72 -9.81 4.98
CA GLN A 13 -6.80 -9.04 5.58
C GLN A 13 -7.66 -9.95 6.44
N SER A 14 -7.85 -9.57 7.70
CA SER A 14 -8.59 -10.35 8.68
C SER A 14 -9.83 -9.59 9.13
N TYR A 15 -10.97 -10.28 9.14
CA TYR A 15 -12.24 -9.77 9.65
C TYR A 15 -12.72 -10.65 10.79
N ASP A 16 -13.51 -10.07 11.69
CA ASP A 16 -14.11 -10.84 12.78
C ASP A 16 -15.00 -11.97 12.26
N GLY A 17 -14.73 -13.20 12.72
CA GLY A 17 -15.55 -14.37 12.40
C GLY A 17 -15.37 -14.92 11.00
N GLN A 18 -14.39 -14.42 10.24
CA GLN A 18 -14.13 -14.89 8.88
C GLN A 18 -12.68 -15.38 8.74
N GLU A 19 -12.46 -16.23 7.74
CA GLU A 19 -11.09 -16.63 7.39
C GLU A 19 -10.37 -15.46 6.74
N PRO A 20 -9.06 -15.28 7.02
CA PRO A 20 -8.30 -14.20 6.41
C PRO A 20 -8.20 -14.36 4.89
N ASP A 21 -8.32 -13.24 4.17
CA ASP A 21 -8.00 -13.18 2.75
C ASP A 21 -6.51 -12.93 2.61
N VAL A 22 -5.84 -13.74 1.79
CA VAL A 22 -4.40 -13.61 1.53
C VAL A 22 -4.19 -13.36 0.04
N ILE A 23 -3.40 -12.36 -0.28
CA ILE A 23 -2.99 -12.04 -1.65
C ILE A 23 -1.47 -12.12 -1.71
N GLU A 24 -0.95 -12.87 -2.68
CA GLU A 24 0.48 -12.93 -2.97
C GLU A 24 0.68 -12.60 -4.44
N LEU A 25 1.62 -11.71 -4.71
CA LEU A 25 1.86 -11.21 -6.07
C LEU A 25 3.33 -10.91 -6.25
N VAL A 26 3.87 -11.30 -7.41
CA VAL A 26 5.21 -10.88 -7.84
C VAL A 26 5.02 -10.07 -9.12
N THR A 27 5.54 -8.87 -9.16
CA THR A 27 5.37 -7.97 -10.30
C THR A 27 6.60 -7.09 -10.50
N ASP A 28 6.73 -6.53 -11.67
CA ASP A 28 7.74 -5.53 -11.97
C ASP A 28 7.29 -4.17 -11.48
N GLY A 29 8.25 -3.36 -11.05
CA GLY A 29 7.97 -2.01 -10.61
C GLY A 29 9.17 -1.09 -10.85
N VAL A 30 9.04 0.13 -10.35
CA VAL A 30 10.07 1.17 -10.46
C VAL A 30 10.28 1.80 -9.10
N MET A 31 11.53 2.04 -8.75
CA MET A 31 11.92 2.68 -7.50
C MET A 31 12.74 3.92 -7.81
N GLU A 32 12.46 5.03 -7.12
CA GLU A 32 13.17 6.29 -7.29
C GLU A 32 13.36 6.98 -5.95
N PHE A 33 14.59 7.43 -5.67
CA PHE A 33 14.84 8.30 -4.52
C PHE A 33 14.61 9.75 -4.95
N ARG A 34 13.74 10.46 -4.26
CA ARG A 34 13.33 11.81 -4.63
C ARG A 34 12.87 12.57 -3.39
N ASP A 35 13.29 13.83 -3.25
CA ASP A 35 12.84 14.73 -2.17
C ASP A 35 12.94 14.11 -0.77
N GLY A 36 14.05 13.42 -0.51
CA GLY A 36 14.32 12.84 0.81
C GLY A 36 13.57 11.55 1.12
N GLY A 37 12.93 10.94 0.14
CA GLY A 37 12.18 9.70 0.32
C GLY A 37 12.23 8.81 -0.91
N TRP A 38 11.58 7.65 -0.81
CA TRP A 38 11.53 6.68 -1.89
C TRP A 38 10.13 6.60 -2.47
N ASP A 39 10.04 6.61 -3.80
CA ASP A 39 8.81 6.29 -4.53
C ASP A 39 8.95 4.90 -5.14
N ILE A 40 8.05 3.99 -4.80
CA ILE A 40 8.02 2.63 -5.34
C ILE A 40 6.66 2.44 -5.98
N SER A 41 6.63 2.22 -7.30
CA SER A 41 5.38 2.15 -8.03
C SER A 41 5.31 0.90 -8.91
N TYR A 42 4.09 0.42 -9.11
CA TYR A 42 3.81 -0.66 -10.03
C TYR A 42 2.40 -0.51 -10.58
N GLU A 43 2.15 -1.14 -11.73
CA GLU A 43 0.82 -1.16 -12.31
C GLU A 43 0.07 -2.38 -11.82
N GLU A 44 -1.15 -2.16 -11.34
CA GLU A 44 -2.03 -3.23 -10.91
C GLU A 44 -2.53 -4.02 -12.14
N SER A 45 -3.00 -5.22 -11.90
CA SER A 45 -3.46 -6.12 -12.94
C SER A 45 -4.83 -6.71 -12.60
N GLU A 46 -5.36 -7.53 -13.48
CA GLU A 46 -6.59 -8.26 -13.23
C GLU A 46 -6.46 -9.21 -12.04
N LEU A 47 -5.25 -9.66 -11.73
CA LEU A 47 -5.00 -10.57 -10.59
C LEU A 47 -5.37 -9.93 -9.25
N THR A 48 -5.22 -8.60 -9.13
CA THR A 48 -5.60 -7.88 -7.92
C THR A 48 -6.99 -7.27 -8.02
N GLY A 49 -7.63 -7.36 -9.17
CA GLY A 49 -8.93 -6.75 -9.43
C GLY A 49 -8.86 -5.26 -9.67
N LEU A 50 -7.67 -4.71 -9.88
CA LEU A 50 -7.43 -3.27 -10.01
C LEU A 50 -6.78 -2.91 -11.35
N ALA A 51 -7.06 -3.65 -12.42
CA ALA A 51 -6.52 -3.33 -13.75
C ALA A 51 -6.79 -1.88 -14.12
N GLY A 52 -5.79 -1.19 -14.66
CA GLY A 52 -5.90 0.23 -14.99
C GLY A 52 -5.55 1.17 -13.85
N VAL A 53 -5.05 0.66 -12.73
CA VAL A 53 -4.64 1.44 -11.57
C VAL A 53 -3.13 1.36 -11.41
N THR A 54 -2.50 2.50 -11.12
CA THR A 54 -1.09 2.56 -10.73
C THR A 54 -1.02 2.79 -9.23
N THR A 55 -0.27 1.93 -8.54
CA THR A 55 -0.07 2.01 -7.09
C THR A 55 1.33 2.51 -6.81
N THR A 56 1.45 3.52 -5.95
CA THR A 56 2.73 4.09 -5.54
C THR A 56 2.83 4.13 -4.02
N PHE A 57 3.96 3.62 -3.50
CA PHE A 57 4.34 3.77 -2.10
C PHE A 57 5.35 4.90 -2.00
N ARG A 58 5.00 5.95 -1.29
CA ARG A 58 5.93 7.02 -0.96
C ARG A 58 6.44 6.78 0.46
N VAL A 59 7.70 6.42 0.59
CA VAL A 59 8.32 6.12 1.89
C VAL A 59 9.12 7.33 2.34
N GLU A 60 8.70 7.93 3.45
CA GLU A 60 9.35 9.06 4.10
C GLU A 60 9.89 8.60 5.46
N PRO A 61 10.76 9.39 6.13
CA PRO A 61 11.40 8.91 7.35
C PRO A 61 10.47 8.42 8.46
N ASN A 62 9.23 8.92 8.51
CA ASN A 62 8.29 8.61 9.59
C ASN A 62 6.92 8.17 9.11
N LYS A 63 6.74 7.96 7.80
CA LYS A 63 5.43 7.56 7.27
C LYS A 63 5.56 6.93 5.89
N VAL A 64 4.51 6.20 5.52
CA VAL A 64 4.34 5.67 4.18
C VAL A 64 3.00 6.15 3.64
N VAL A 65 2.99 6.68 2.43
CA VAL A 65 1.76 7.10 1.75
C VAL A 65 1.52 6.17 0.58
N LEU A 66 0.36 5.51 0.60
CA LEU A 66 -0.07 4.63 -0.49
C LEU A 66 -1.05 5.39 -1.37
N THR A 67 -0.65 5.63 -2.62
CA THR A 67 -1.47 6.37 -3.58
C THR A 67 -1.84 5.46 -4.74
N ARG A 68 -3.13 5.46 -5.11
CA ARG A 68 -3.62 4.77 -6.29
C ARG A 68 -4.24 5.78 -7.24
N THR A 69 -3.90 5.67 -8.51
CA THR A 69 -4.38 6.57 -9.57
C THR A 69 -4.83 5.76 -10.77
N GLY A 70 -5.67 6.36 -11.62
CA GLY A 70 -6.21 5.71 -12.80
C GLY A 70 -7.71 5.48 -12.65
N ALA A 71 -8.16 4.25 -12.90
CA ALA A 71 -9.57 3.88 -12.78
C ALA A 71 -10.10 4.01 -11.35
N LEU A 72 -9.21 3.99 -10.35
CA LEU A 72 -9.52 4.15 -8.94
C LEU A 72 -8.59 5.23 -8.39
N ARG A 73 -9.09 6.08 -7.50
CA ARG A 73 -8.27 7.08 -6.83
C ARG A 73 -8.39 6.93 -5.33
N SER A 74 -7.25 6.78 -4.66
CA SER A 74 -7.20 6.79 -3.20
C SER A 74 -5.83 7.21 -2.73
N GLN A 75 -5.77 7.72 -1.51
CA GLN A 75 -4.53 8.02 -0.84
C GLN A 75 -4.69 7.63 0.62
N MET A 76 -3.84 6.75 1.10
CA MET A 76 -3.83 6.33 2.49
C MET A 76 -2.49 6.70 3.12
N VAL A 77 -2.52 7.35 4.27
CA VAL A 77 -1.32 7.76 5.00
C VAL A 77 -1.16 6.86 6.21
N PHE A 78 0.02 6.24 6.34
CA PHE A 78 0.34 5.35 7.44
C PHE A 78 1.44 5.95 8.29
N GLU A 79 1.07 6.41 9.48
CA GLU A 79 1.98 6.83 10.53
C GLU A 79 1.66 6.01 11.78
N LYS A 80 2.66 5.38 12.37
CA LYS A 80 2.43 4.51 13.53
C LYS A 80 1.68 5.24 14.63
N GLY A 81 0.53 4.70 15.02
CA GLY A 81 -0.30 5.24 16.10
C GLY A 81 -1.19 6.42 15.71
N VAL A 82 -1.20 6.84 14.45
CA VAL A 82 -1.98 7.99 13.99
C VAL A 82 -3.09 7.54 13.07
N ARG A 83 -4.30 8.03 13.30
CA ARG A 83 -5.46 7.77 12.44
C ARG A 83 -5.50 8.79 11.31
N HIS A 84 -5.71 8.31 10.09
CA HIS A 84 -5.86 9.16 8.91
C HIS A 84 -7.12 8.78 8.16
N ASP A 85 -7.90 9.79 7.80
CA ASP A 85 -9.08 9.62 6.95
C ASP A 85 -8.69 9.87 5.50
N SER A 86 -9.26 9.07 4.59
CA SER A 86 -9.06 9.27 3.16
C SER A 86 -10.32 8.93 2.38
N LEU A 87 -10.42 9.49 1.20
CA LEU A 87 -11.53 9.24 0.30
C LEU A 87 -11.12 8.22 -0.76
N TYR A 88 -11.89 7.15 -0.85
CA TYR A 88 -11.68 6.09 -1.83
C TYR A 88 -12.66 6.33 -2.98
N GLN A 89 -12.16 6.80 -4.11
CA GLN A 89 -12.99 7.23 -5.24
C GLN A 89 -12.98 6.18 -6.35
N MET A 90 -14.17 5.71 -6.68
CA MET A 90 -14.43 4.76 -7.76
C MET A 90 -15.29 5.42 -8.83
N PRO A 91 -15.37 4.86 -10.06
CA PRO A 91 -16.18 5.47 -11.12
C PRO A 91 -17.67 5.64 -10.76
N PHE A 92 -18.20 4.80 -9.88
CA PHE A 92 -19.61 4.83 -9.51
C PHE A 92 -19.87 5.44 -8.13
N GLY A 93 -18.87 5.99 -7.47
CA GLY A 93 -19.06 6.62 -6.16
C GLY A 93 -17.79 6.70 -5.34
N ALA A 94 -17.94 7.14 -4.10
CA ALA A 94 -16.84 7.30 -3.19
C ALA A 94 -17.22 6.83 -1.79
N MET A 95 -16.23 6.37 -1.01
CA MET A 95 -16.45 6.03 0.40
C MET A 95 -15.28 6.53 1.25
N MET A 96 -15.55 6.77 2.52
CA MET A 96 -14.56 7.22 3.48
C MET A 96 -13.85 6.01 4.09
N LEU A 97 -12.53 6.03 4.06
CA LEU A 97 -11.69 5.05 4.73
C LEU A 97 -10.93 5.72 5.85
N THR A 98 -10.89 5.08 7.02
CA THR A 98 -10.03 5.52 8.12
C THR A 98 -9.02 4.43 8.40
N VAL A 99 -7.73 4.76 8.37
CA VAL A 99 -6.65 3.80 8.60
C VAL A 99 -5.80 4.24 9.78
N CYS A 100 -5.30 3.27 10.53
CA CYS A 100 -4.38 3.52 11.62
C CYS A 100 -3.31 2.43 11.62
N ALA A 101 -2.07 2.82 11.36
CA ALA A 101 -0.96 1.88 11.40
C ALA A 101 -0.63 1.53 12.84
N THR A 102 -0.71 0.24 13.18
CA THR A 102 -0.33 -0.27 14.50
C THR A 102 1.11 -0.73 14.51
N SER A 103 1.66 -1.07 13.34
CA SER A 103 3.07 -1.43 13.18
C SER A 103 3.52 -0.95 11.80
N LEU A 104 4.67 -0.30 11.76
CA LEU A 104 5.26 0.18 10.51
C LEU A 104 6.77 0.05 10.61
N PHE A 105 7.34 -0.77 9.74
CA PHE A 105 8.79 -0.93 9.63
C PHE A 105 9.18 -0.94 8.16
N PHE A 106 10.24 -0.26 7.82
CA PHE A 106 10.79 -0.30 6.47
C PHE A 106 12.29 -0.09 6.50
N ASP A 107 12.96 -0.67 5.51
CA ASP A 107 14.39 -0.50 5.29
C ASP A 107 14.61 -0.56 3.79
N ILE A 108 14.97 0.57 3.18
CA ILE A 108 15.10 0.69 1.73
C ILE A 108 16.45 1.29 1.39
N THR A 109 17.15 0.63 0.47
CA THR A 109 18.44 1.05 -0.06
C THR A 109 18.36 1.10 -1.59
N PRO A 110 19.40 1.61 -2.28
CA PRO A 110 19.41 1.59 -3.75
C PRO A 110 19.29 0.20 -4.38
N GLU A 111 19.61 -0.86 -3.65
CA GLU A 111 19.49 -2.24 -4.13
C GLU A 111 18.12 -2.86 -3.86
N GLY A 112 17.28 -2.19 -3.10
CA GLY A 112 15.96 -2.70 -2.73
C GLY A 112 15.70 -2.57 -1.24
N GLY A 113 14.86 -3.45 -0.72
CA GLY A 113 14.53 -3.43 0.70
C GLY A 113 13.19 -4.05 0.99
N MET A 114 12.55 -3.57 2.07
CA MET A 114 11.28 -4.14 2.50
C MET A 114 10.43 -3.10 3.22
N ILE A 115 9.13 -3.34 3.21
CA ILE A 115 8.14 -2.59 3.99
C ILE A 115 7.25 -3.60 4.70
N ASP A 116 7.13 -3.49 6.02
CA ASP A 116 6.18 -4.24 6.83
C ASP A 116 5.19 -3.28 7.46
N LEU A 117 3.91 -3.53 7.26
CA LEU A 117 2.86 -2.63 7.69
C LEU A 117 1.67 -3.43 8.21
N VAL A 118 1.23 -3.12 9.43
CA VAL A 118 -0.02 -3.64 9.97
C VAL A 118 -0.90 -2.45 10.32
N TYR A 119 -2.12 -2.44 9.81
CA TYR A 119 -3.03 -1.34 10.08
C TYR A 119 -4.47 -1.84 10.25
N THR A 120 -5.25 -1.04 10.98
CA THR A 120 -6.70 -1.23 11.04
C THR A 120 -7.35 -0.37 9.98
N ILE A 121 -8.47 -0.83 9.44
CA ILE A 121 -9.23 -0.09 8.44
C ILE A 121 -10.70 -0.05 8.86
N ASP A 122 -11.26 1.15 8.83
CA ASP A 122 -12.70 1.40 9.01
C ASP A 122 -13.25 1.94 7.71
N ILE A 123 -14.41 1.44 7.30
CA ILE A 123 -15.12 1.91 6.11
C ILE A 123 -16.39 2.60 6.58
N GLU A 124 -16.56 3.88 6.21
CA GLU A 124 -17.70 4.69 6.62
C GLU A 124 -17.93 4.63 8.14
N HIS A 125 -16.82 4.72 8.91
CA HIS A 125 -16.80 4.67 10.37
C HIS A 125 -17.19 3.31 10.99
N ALA A 126 -17.33 2.27 10.18
CA ALA A 126 -17.56 0.91 10.65
C ALA A 126 -16.27 0.10 10.52
N GLU A 127 -15.89 -0.63 11.56
CA GLU A 127 -14.67 -1.44 11.53
C GLU A 127 -14.77 -2.51 10.44
N ALA A 128 -13.80 -2.52 9.52
CA ALA A 128 -13.74 -3.48 8.42
C ALA A 128 -12.69 -4.56 8.64
N GLY A 129 -11.67 -4.30 9.48
CA GLY A 129 -10.71 -5.34 9.82
C GLY A 129 -9.29 -4.85 10.04
N VAL A 130 -8.36 -5.82 10.00
CA VAL A 130 -6.94 -5.59 10.16
C VAL A 130 -6.23 -6.07 8.90
N VAL A 131 -5.32 -5.28 8.38
CA VAL A 131 -4.51 -5.63 7.21
C VAL A 131 -3.05 -5.74 7.64
N ASP A 132 -2.43 -6.87 7.27
CA ASP A 132 -1.02 -7.13 7.43
C ASP A 132 -0.42 -7.15 6.02
N TYR A 133 0.49 -6.23 5.74
CA TYR A 133 1.01 -6.01 4.39
C TYR A 133 2.53 -6.06 4.41
N HIS A 134 3.08 -6.91 3.54
CA HIS A 134 4.52 -7.05 3.40
C HIS A 134 4.93 -6.85 1.94
N LEU A 135 5.94 -6.03 1.71
CA LEU A 135 6.48 -5.75 0.40
C LEU A 135 7.99 -5.98 0.42
N ASP A 136 8.47 -6.88 -0.43
CA ASP A 136 9.90 -7.06 -0.69
C ASP A 136 10.25 -6.42 -2.02
N ILE A 137 11.35 -5.69 -2.06
CA ILE A 137 11.82 -4.94 -3.21
C ILE A 137 13.21 -5.43 -3.56
N GLN A 138 13.41 -5.82 -4.80
CA GLN A 138 14.73 -6.27 -5.26
C GLN A 138 15.07 -5.59 -6.59
N ALA A 139 16.20 -4.90 -6.65
CA ALA A 139 16.68 -4.29 -7.88
C ALA A 139 16.98 -5.38 -8.92
N LYS A 140 16.62 -5.09 -10.15
CA LYS A 140 16.92 -5.99 -11.27
C LYS A 140 18.37 -5.94 -11.69
#